data_648281f66a60eea2758edf4391cd7c78
#
_entry.id   648281f66a60eea2758edf4391cd7c78
#
_cell.length_a   1.000
_cell.length_b   1.000
_cell.length_c   1.000
_cell.angle_alpha   90.00
_cell.angle_beta   90.00
_cell.angle_gamma   90.00
#
_symmetry.space_group_name_H-M   'P 1'
#
loop_
_entity.id
_entity.type
_entity.pdbx_description
1 polymer ?
#
loop_
_entity_poly.entity_id
_entity_poly.type
_entity_poly.pdbx_seq_one_letter_code
_entity_poly.pdbx_strand_id
1 'polypeptide(L)'
;MSIQVQKEEKLLAYNESFLNVAKSEITDKMILKNFFMALKIVNVSGDNVEIDAELTTESINIIKSSMRENLEKILKDVFGRYVNYIINSVKKIKKQDNDFDANVGAIKKNVVKNIKNNQSFLVDFTFKNYIESEFNKDVVKMAKSLVNSELSPFNVVFIFGNSGLGKTHLFNAIGNELVKQDKSVIYINPTNFVTEISILLQENNQKKIYSRIKELNEVSVLMFDDFQNYGQGNKKSTLNVINQILDHRLNSPDKYTLFASDKQVSALNTMFERRLITRLTQGLQLEIKPPKQADLLKILEYFITIKKLSPENWEIEAKNFVTRNFKESIRSLIGAIDRLAFYGKAIQENTNGKYTEAIVNNILSSIANNKERVTPDVILDYVSKYYKVAKKEIIGKSRKQDIVVARHIAIYIIRTELELPLEKIGKFFGNRDHTTILNAINKIENNKDLTDQATNRAIAAISDEIYKLQ
;
A
#
# COMPACT_ATOMS: atom_id res chain seq x y z
N MET A 1 35.12 -24.83 -37.81
CA MET A 1 33.93 -24.55 -36.96
C MET A 1 34.26 -23.35 -36.07
N SER A 2 33.47 -22.28 -36.09
CA SER A 2 33.79 -21.04 -35.39
C SER A 2 33.65 -21.25 -33.86
N ILE A 3 34.46 -20.56 -33.08
CA ILE A 3 34.43 -20.54 -31.58
C ILE A 3 33.01 -20.28 -31.06
N GLN A 4 32.18 -19.59 -31.82
CA GLN A 4 30.81 -19.27 -31.51
C GLN A 4 29.85 -20.47 -31.54
N VAL A 5 30.03 -21.38 -32.51
CA VAL A 5 29.23 -22.63 -32.61
C VAL A 5 29.53 -23.58 -31.43
N GLN A 6 30.80 -23.71 -31.05
CA GLN A 6 31.19 -24.52 -29.88
C GLN A 6 30.66 -23.97 -28.54
N LYS A 7 30.50 -22.64 -28.42
CA LYS A 7 29.92 -22.01 -27.24
C LYS A 7 28.42 -22.25 -27.15
N GLU A 8 27.70 -22.20 -28.27
CA GLU A 8 26.25 -22.48 -28.34
C GLU A 8 25.92 -23.92 -28.05
N GLU A 9 26.69 -24.88 -28.59
CA GLU A 9 26.54 -26.31 -28.29
C GLU A 9 26.76 -26.64 -26.82
N LYS A 10 27.76 -26.04 -26.18
CA LYS A 10 27.97 -26.19 -24.72
C LYS A 10 26.84 -25.62 -23.88
N LEU A 11 26.29 -24.47 -24.25
CA LEU A 11 25.15 -23.86 -23.55
C LEU A 11 23.89 -24.71 -23.69
N LEU A 12 23.68 -25.34 -24.84
CA LEU A 12 22.58 -26.28 -25.05
C LEU A 12 22.68 -27.48 -24.12
N ALA A 13 23.88 -28.10 -24.06
CA ALA A 13 24.15 -29.25 -23.18
C ALA A 13 23.94 -28.89 -21.68
N TYR A 14 24.37 -27.71 -21.25
CA TYR A 14 24.12 -27.25 -19.87
C TYR A 14 22.64 -27.09 -19.58
N ASN A 15 21.85 -26.54 -20.50
CA ASN A 15 20.40 -26.35 -20.33
C ASN A 15 19.65 -27.70 -20.29
N GLU A 16 20.03 -28.68 -21.13
CA GLU A 16 19.47 -30.03 -21.09
C GLU A 16 19.78 -30.72 -19.77
N SER A 17 21.04 -30.64 -19.32
CA SER A 17 21.44 -31.17 -18.01
C SER A 17 20.71 -30.55 -16.87
N PHE A 18 20.56 -29.21 -16.88
CA PHE A 18 19.81 -28.47 -15.86
C PHE A 18 18.35 -28.93 -15.75
N LEU A 19 17.67 -29.09 -16.90
CA LEU A 19 16.28 -29.54 -16.91
C LEU A 19 16.15 -31.00 -16.42
N ASN A 20 17.09 -31.84 -16.74
CA ASN A 20 17.08 -33.24 -16.29
C ASN A 20 17.31 -33.36 -14.79
N VAL A 21 18.29 -32.62 -14.25
CA VAL A 21 18.57 -32.58 -12.80
C VAL A 21 17.40 -31.92 -12.05
N ALA A 22 16.83 -30.84 -12.58
CA ALA A 22 15.66 -30.20 -11.96
C ALA A 22 14.45 -31.14 -11.88
N LYS A 23 14.21 -31.99 -12.90
CA LYS A 23 13.14 -33.00 -12.89
C LYS A 23 13.38 -34.12 -11.86
N SER A 24 14.61 -34.45 -11.56
CA SER A 24 14.94 -35.48 -10.57
C SER A 24 14.91 -34.95 -9.13
N GLU A 25 15.31 -33.69 -8.92
CA GLU A 25 15.43 -33.09 -7.59
C GLU A 25 14.11 -32.50 -7.08
N ILE A 26 13.23 -32.00 -7.97
CA ILE A 26 12.00 -31.34 -7.60
C ILE A 26 10.81 -32.26 -7.80
N THR A 27 10.31 -32.80 -6.71
CA THR A 27 9.15 -33.72 -6.69
C THR A 27 7.83 -33.06 -6.99
N ASP A 28 7.67 -31.76 -6.66
CA ASP A 28 6.47 -30.99 -6.92
C ASP A 28 6.43 -30.52 -8.38
N LYS A 29 5.51 -31.12 -9.14
CA LYS A 29 5.30 -30.81 -10.57
C LYS A 29 4.89 -29.35 -10.84
N MET A 30 4.20 -28.71 -9.89
CA MET A 30 3.78 -27.32 -10.01
C MET A 30 4.97 -26.38 -9.82
N ILE A 31 5.81 -26.65 -8.84
CA ILE A 31 7.06 -25.90 -8.60
C ILE A 31 8.00 -26.05 -9.79
N LEU A 32 8.21 -27.28 -10.25
CA LEU A 32 9.04 -27.55 -11.41
C LEU A 32 8.58 -26.76 -12.65
N LYS A 33 7.29 -26.85 -12.98
CA LYS A 33 6.71 -26.22 -14.16
C LYS A 33 6.70 -24.68 -14.09
N ASN A 34 6.35 -24.12 -12.94
CA ASN A 34 6.11 -22.67 -12.81
C ASN A 34 7.39 -21.88 -12.51
N PHE A 35 8.44 -22.52 -12.01
CA PHE A 35 9.66 -21.84 -11.60
C PHE A 35 10.90 -22.34 -12.36
N PHE A 36 11.22 -23.63 -12.33
CA PHE A 36 12.49 -24.14 -12.83
C PHE A 36 12.52 -24.35 -14.36
N MET A 37 11.41 -24.75 -14.97
CA MET A 37 11.33 -24.87 -16.44
C MET A 37 11.38 -23.52 -17.18
N ALA A 38 11.19 -22.42 -16.47
CA ALA A 38 11.28 -21.07 -17.01
C ALA A 38 12.69 -20.46 -16.90
N LEU A 39 13.66 -21.21 -16.33
CA LEU A 39 15.05 -20.80 -16.21
C LEU A 39 15.88 -21.32 -17.39
N LYS A 40 16.73 -20.47 -17.94
CA LYS A 40 17.62 -20.83 -19.05
C LYS A 40 19.03 -20.28 -18.82
N ILE A 41 20.04 -21.12 -18.83
CA ILE A 41 21.45 -20.72 -18.75
C ILE A 41 21.82 -20.03 -20.07
N VAL A 42 22.26 -18.78 -20.02
CA VAL A 42 22.59 -17.98 -21.22
C VAL A 42 24.06 -17.65 -21.34
N ASN A 43 24.79 -17.67 -20.23
CA ASN A 43 26.24 -17.46 -20.26
C ASN A 43 26.93 -18.19 -19.10
N VAL A 44 28.12 -18.70 -19.35
CA VAL A 44 28.98 -19.33 -18.35
C VAL A 44 30.39 -18.78 -18.54
N SER A 45 30.91 -18.13 -17.49
CA SER A 45 32.26 -17.55 -17.48
C SER A 45 32.99 -17.91 -16.19
N GLY A 46 33.87 -18.94 -16.27
CA GLY A 46 34.52 -19.50 -15.09
C GLY A 46 33.50 -20.05 -14.10
N ASP A 47 33.48 -19.52 -12.88
CA ASP A 47 32.54 -19.89 -11.82
C ASP A 47 31.26 -19.08 -11.80
N ASN A 48 31.04 -18.16 -12.76
CA ASN A 48 29.86 -17.32 -12.83
C ASN A 48 28.93 -17.83 -13.93
N VAL A 49 27.65 -18.01 -13.58
CA VAL A 49 26.56 -18.47 -14.44
C VAL A 49 25.48 -17.42 -14.53
N GLU A 50 25.11 -17.02 -15.74
CA GLU A 50 23.99 -16.13 -15.99
C GLU A 50 22.80 -16.96 -16.45
N ILE A 51 21.67 -16.74 -15.76
CA ILE A 51 20.42 -17.46 -15.98
C ILE A 51 19.34 -16.44 -16.36
N ASP A 52 18.74 -16.62 -17.50
CA ASP A 52 17.55 -15.89 -17.90
C ASP A 52 16.30 -16.60 -17.39
N ALA A 53 15.35 -15.83 -16.85
CA ALA A 53 14.10 -16.33 -16.33
C ALA A 53 12.91 -15.66 -17.03
N GLU A 54 12.05 -16.45 -17.67
CA GLU A 54 10.77 -16.00 -18.21
C GLU A 54 9.72 -15.91 -17.07
N LEU A 55 10.07 -15.22 -15.98
CA LEU A 55 9.31 -15.13 -14.75
C LEU A 55 9.16 -13.67 -14.31
N THR A 56 8.13 -13.43 -13.46
CA THR A 56 7.99 -12.14 -12.78
C THR A 56 9.10 -11.92 -11.76
N THR A 57 9.40 -10.67 -11.45
CA THR A 57 10.39 -10.32 -10.41
C THR A 57 10.08 -10.96 -9.06
N GLU A 58 8.80 -11.08 -8.72
CA GLU A 58 8.32 -11.73 -7.50
C GLU A 58 8.65 -13.24 -7.50
N SER A 59 8.41 -13.92 -8.61
CA SER A 59 8.74 -15.35 -8.77
C SER A 59 10.25 -15.58 -8.68
N ILE A 60 11.06 -14.70 -9.25
CA ILE A 60 12.52 -14.76 -9.14
C ILE A 60 12.97 -14.57 -7.68
N ASN A 61 12.33 -13.65 -6.94
CA ASN A 61 12.62 -13.47 -5.52
C ASN A 61 12.25 -14.70 -4.68
N ILE A 62 11.18 -15.40 -5.02
CA ILE A 62 10.81 -16.68 -4.39
C ILE A 62 11.89 -17.74 -4.64
N ILE A 63 12.41 -17.84 -5.86
CA ILE A 63 13.53 -18.76 -6.17
C ILE A 63 14.77 -18.40 -5.34
N LYS A 64 15.13 -17.12 -5.29
CA LYS A 64 16.31 -16.62 -4.55
C LYS A 64 16.21 -16.75 -3.03
N SER A 65 14.98 -16.81 -2.47
CA SER A 65 14.76 -16.94 -1.03
C SER A 65 14.37 -18.36 -0.61
N SER A 66 13.18 -18.81 -1.04
CA SER A 66 12.59 -20.06 -0.55
C SER A 66 13.08 -21.32 -1.27
N MET A 67 13.60 -21.17 -2.51
CA MET A 67 14.06 -22.29 -3.34
C MET A 67 15.56 -22.22 -3.64
N ARG A 68 16.28 -21.40 -2.90
CA ARG A 68 17.71 -21.16 -3.10
C ARG A 68 18.53 -22.44 -3.01
N GLU A 69 18.31 -23.25 -1.98
CA GLU A 69 19.02 -24.50 -1.75
C GLU A 69 18.81 -25.49 -2.89
N ASN A 70 17.58 -25.59 -3.40
CA ASN A 70 17.26 -26.45 -4.55
C ASN A 70 18.01 -25.98 -5.80
N LEU A 71 18.03 -24.68 -6.09
CA LEU A 71 18.74 -24.16 -7.26
C LEU A 71 20.25 -24.35 -7.15
N GLU A 72 20.84 -24.06 -6.00
CA GLU A 72 22.27 -24.24 -5.75
C GLU A 72 22.69 -25.74 -5.88
N LYS A 73 21.84 -26.65 -5.40
CA LYS A 73 22.06 -28.09 -5.56
C LYS A 73 22.02 -28.52 -7.04
N ILE A 74 20.99 -28.08 -7.77
CA ILE A 74 20.85 -28.38 -9.21
C ILE A 74 22.05 -27.84 -9.98
N LEU A 75 22.47 -26.58 -9.74
CA LEU A 75 23.63 -26.00 -10.41
C LEU A 75 24.92 -26.75 -10.06
N LYS A 76 25.10 -27.14 -8.79
CA LYS A 76 26.26 -27.96 -8.38
C LYS A 76 26.31 -29.29 -9.13
N ASP A 77 25.18 -29.95 -9.29
CA ASP A 77 25.11 -31.24 -9.99
C ASP A 77 25.35 -31.08 -11.50
N VAL A 78 24.89 -29.99 -12.10
CA VAL A 78 25.12 -29.67 -13.53
C VAL A 78 26.58 -29.32 -13.81
N PHE A 79 27.24 -28.56 -12.95
CA PHE A 79 28.60 -28.08 -13.16
C PHE A 79 29.68 -28.91 -12.44
N GLY A 80 29.28 -29.87 -11.59
CA GLY A 80 30.18 -30.67 -10.76
C GLY A 80 30.90 -29.88 -9.65
N ARG A 81 30.54 -28.61 -9.44
CA ARG A 81 31.13 -27.68 -8.47
C ARG A 81 30.15 -26.57 -8.08
N TYR A 82 30.44 -25.85 -7.00
CA TYR A 82 29.69 -24.67 -6.67
C TYR A 82 29.97 -23.52 -7.64
N VAL A 83 28.92 -22.84 -8.12
CA VAL A 83 29.00 -21.72 -9.03
C VAL A 83 28.25 -20.55 -8.48
N ASN A 84 28.70 -19.32 -8.79
CA ASN A 84 27.97 -18.11 -8.53
C ASN A 84 26.95 -17.92 -9.66
N TYR A 85 25.73 -17.46 -9.34
CA TYR A 85 24.71 -17.28 -10.37
C TYR A 85 23.99 -15.94 -10.25
N ILE A 86 23.57 -15.43 -11.40
CA ILE A 86 22.73 -14.24 -11.52
C ILE A 86 21.49 -14.64 -12.31
N ILE A 87 20.30 -14.34 -11.80
CA ILE A 87 19.03 -14.58 -12.49
C ILE A 87 18.49 -13.25 -13.01
N ASN A 88 18.34 -13.15 -14.34
CA ASN A 88 17.80 -12.00 -15.05
C ASN A 88 16.35 -12.28 -15.45
N SER A 89 15.45 -11.30 -15.31
CA SER A 89 14.07 -11.41 -15.78
C SER A 89 13.97 -11.08 -17.27
N VAL A 90 13.47 -12.02 -18.08
CA VAL A 90 13.22 -11.80 -19.51
C VAL A 90 11.73 -11.83 -19.80
N LYS A 91 11.15 -10.66 -20.16
CA LYS A 91 9.75 -10.60 -20.58
C LYS A 91 9.62 -11.06 -22.05
N LYS A 92 8.86 -12.13 -22.30
CA LYS A 92 8.44 -12.48 -23.67
C LYS A 92 7.48 -11.42 -24.22
N ILE A 93 7.92 -10.67 -25.22
CA ILE A 93 7.02 -9.90 -26.09
C ILE A 93 6.38 -10.92 -27.03
N LYS A 94 5.09 -11.24 -26.82
CA LYS A 94 4.30 -11.98 -27.82
C LYS A 94 4.27 -11.15 -29.08
N LYS A 95 4.94 -11.61 -30.15
CA LYS A 95 4.71 -11.11 -31.51
C LYS A 95 3.29 -11.55 -31.92
N GLN A 96 2.39 -10.58 -32.02
CA GLN A 96 1.25 -10.67 -32.93
C GLN A 96 1.69 -10.00 -34.23
N ASP A 97 1.73 -10.80 -35.29
CA ASP A 97 1.87 -10.31 -36.65
C ASP A 97 0.63 -9.47 -36.99
N ASN A 98 0.86 -8.20 -37.27
CA ASN A 98 0.04 -7.42 -38.19
C ASN A 98 0.82 -6.15 -38.58
N ASP A 99 0.96 -5.97 -39.88
CA ASP A 99 1.56 -4.87 -40.59
C ASP A 99 1.12 -3.49 -40.08
N PHE A 100 2.09 -2.65 -39.74
CA PHE A 100 2.07 -1.21 -39.96
C PHE A 100 3.50 -0.67 -39.70
N ASP A 101 4.34 -0.78 -40.72
CA ASP A 101 5.58 -0.01 -40.81
C ASP A 101 5.23 1.46 -41.09
N ALA A 102 5.59 2.36 -40.19
CA ALA A 102 6.05 3.71 -40.43
C ALA A 102 6.29 4.58 -39.17
N ASN A 103 6.01 4.10 -37.93
CA ASN A 103 6.18 4.96 -36.72
C ASN A 103 7.04 4.35 -35.60
N VAL A 104 7.82 3.31 -35.89
CA VAL A 104 8.59 2.56 -34.87
C VAL A 104 9.92 3.26 -34.49
N GLY A 105 10.36 4.23 -35.28
CA GLY A 105 11.64 4.94 -35.07
C GLY A 105 11.64 5.91 -33.86
N ALA A 106 10.52 6.56 -33.57
CA ALA A 106 10.41 7.54 -32.48
C ALA A 106 10.20 6.87 -31.10
N ILE A 107 9.41 5.77 -31.08
CA ILE A 107 9.10 5.05 -29.84
C ILE A 107 10.32 4.27 -29.30
N LYS A 108 11.16 3.72 -30.17
CA LYS A 108 12.41 3.03 -29.75
C LYS A 108 13.46 3.98 -29.15
N LYS A 109 13.52 5.24 -29.58
CA LYS A 109 14.46 6.22 -28.99
C LYS A 109 14.04 6.65 -27.58
N ASN A 110 12.76 6.72 -27.29
CA ASN A 110 12.25 7.14 -25.98
C ASN A 110 12.36 6.02 -24.92
N VAL A 111 12.16 4.75 -25.29
CA VAL A 111 12.34 3.59 -24.41
C VAL A 111 13.82 3.39 -24.04
N VAL A 112 14.75 3.65 -24.94
CA VAL A 112 16.21 3.47 -24.70
C VAL A 112 16.77 4.58 -23.79
N LYS A 113 16.23 5.80 -23.78
CA LYS A 113 16.66 6.85 -22.86
C LYS A 113 16.19 6.63 -21.41
N ASN A 114 15.05 5.98 -21.21
CA ASN A 114 14.50 5.69 -19.89
C ASN A 114 15.08 4.43 -19.23
N ILE A 115 15.76 3.57 -19.96
CA ILE A 115 16.46 2.37 -19.41
C ILE A 115 17.67 2.77 -18.53
N LYS A 116 18.18 4.00 -18.62
CA LYS A 116 19.22 4.50 -17.70
C LYS A 116 18.75 4.70 -16.26
N ASN A 117 17.45 4.90 -16.03
CA ASN A 117 16.86 5.00 -14.71
C ASN A 117 15.93 3.79 -14.47
N ASN A 118 16.45 2.68 -14.10
CA ASN A 118 15.83 1.37 -13.83
C ASN A 118 14.53 1.37 -12.96
N GLN A 119 13.65 2.34 -13.16
CA GLN A 119 12.40 2.55 -12.40
C GLN A 119 11.22 2.52 -13.36
N SER A 120 10.57 1.35 -13.43
CA SER A 120 9.28 1.22 -14.10
C SER A 120 8.18 1.60 -13.12
N PHE A 121 7.46 2.69 -13.40
CA PHE A 121 6.18 2.97 -12.76
C PHE A 121 5.16 1.89 -13.12
N LEU A 122 4.23 1.61 -12.21
CA LEU A 122 3.14 0.68 -12.47
C LEU A 122 2.23 1.27 -13.56
N VAL A 123 2.23 0.64 -14.74
CA VAL A 123 1.57 1.15 -15.95
C VAL A 123 0.07 1.35 -15.74
N ASP A 124 -0.54 0.48 -14.92
CA ASP A 124 -1.97 0.51 -14.61
C ASP A 124 -2.37 1.66 -13.68
N PHE A 125 -1.41 2.32 -13.02
CA PHE A 125 -1.68 3.43 -12.12
C PHE A 125 -1.59 4.77 -12.88
N THR A 126 -2.74 5.28 -13.31
CA THR A 126 -2.87 6.48 -14.12
C THR A 126 -3.88 7.45 -13.51
N PHE A 127 -3.84 8.73 -13.93
CA PHE A 127 -4.90 9.69 -13.55
C PHE A 127 -6.28 9.30 -14.08
N LYS A 128 -6.34 8.51 -15.16
CA LYS A 128 -7.60 8.07 -15.76
C LYS A 128 -8.38 7.14 -14.84
N ASN A 129 -7.67 6.30 -14.09
CA ASN A 129 -8.26 5.36 -13.14
C ASN A 129 -8.06 5.76 -11.67
N TYR A 130 -7.57 6.98 -11.43
CA TYR A 130 -7.55 7.60 -10.10
C TYR A 130 -8.82 8.41 -9.88
N ILE A 131 -9.73 7.90 -9.05
CA ILE A 131 -11.04 8.52 -8.87
C ILE A 131 -10.91 9.78 -8.03
N GLU A 132 -11.17 10.93 -8.67
CA GLU A 132 -11.20 12.23 -8.02
C GLU A 132 -12.55 12.47 -7.34
N SER A 133 -12.52 12.90 -6.07
CA SER A 133 -13.68 13.31 -5.29
C SER A 133 -13.28 14.30 -4.20
N GLU A 134 -14.22 14.77 -3.39
CA GLU A 134 -13.96 15.78 -2.36
C GLU A 134 -12.88 15.38 -1.35
N PHE A 135 -12.69 14.09 -1.08
CA PHE A 135 -11.72 13.61 -0.11
C PHE A 135 -10.25 13.74 -0.57
N ASN A 136 -9.99 13.86 -1.88
CA ASN A 136 -8.65 13.90 -2.47
C ASN A 136 -8.44 15.02 -3.50
N LYS A 137 -9.41 15.93 -3.68
CA LYS A 137 -9.39 16.93 -4.76
C LYS A 137 -8.16 17.85 -4.75
N ASP A 138 -7.73 18.29 -3.56
CA ASP A 138 -6.60 19.20 -3.44
C ASP A 138 -5.29 18.53 -3.83
N VAL A 139 -5.13 17.27 -3.47
CA VAL A 139 -3.97 16.45 -3.83
C VAL A 139 -3.95 16.16 -5.33
N VAL A 140 -5.12 15.87 -5.93
CA VAL A 140 -5.24 15.66 -7.38
C VAL A 140 -4.98 16.95 -8.15
N LYS A 141 -5.49 18.09 -7.66
CA LYS A 141 -5.23 19.40 -8.26
C LYS A 141 -3.73 19.71 -8.27
N MET A 142 -3.04 19.54 -7.14
CA MET A 142 -1.59 19.72 -7.04
C MET A 142 -0.86 18.79 -8.02
N ALA A 143 -1.23 17.50 -8.07
CA ALA A 143 -0.59 16.52 -8.95
C ALA A 143 -0.75 16.89 -10.45
N LYS A 144 -1.93 17.34 -10.86
CA LYS A 144 -2.21 17.80 -12.23
C LYS A 144 -1.42 19.08 -12.56
N SER A 145 -1.37 20.06 -11.65
CA SER A 145 -0.57 21.29 -11.81
C SER A 145 0.93 20.97 -11.99
N LEU A 146 1.46 20.02 -11.19
CA LEU A 146 2.86 19.58 -11.31
C LEU A 146 3.15 18.95 -12.68
N VAL A 147 2.27 18.09 -13.17
CA VAL A 147 2.40 17.44 -14.47
C VAL A 147 2.32 18.48 -15.59
N ASN A 148 1.40 19.44 -15.51
CA ASN A 148 1.22 20.51 -16.48
C ASN A 148 2.31 21.59 -16.44
N SER A 149 3.30 21.47 -15.55
CA SER A 149 4.37 22.45 -15.35
C SER A 149 3.85 23.84 -14.94
N GLU A 150 2.71 23.88 -14.25
CA GLU A 150 2.24 25.11 -13.63
C GLU A 150 3.16 25.43 -12.45
N LEU A 151 3.67 26.68 -12.43
CA LEU A 151 4.58 27.11 -11.39
C LEU A 151 3.89 27.07 -10.01
N SER A 152 4.47 26.33 -9.08
CA SER A 152 4.06 26.31 -7.68
C SER A 152 5.10 27.02 -6.82
N PRO A 153 4.68 27.85 -5.85
CA PRO A 153 5.63 28.44 -4.90
C PRO A 153 6.29 27.42 -3.97
N PHE A 154 5.77 26.18 -3.96
CA PHE A 154 6.29 25.10 -3.14
C PHE A 154 6.97 24.03 -3.98
N ASN A 155 8.26 23.85 -3.76
CA ASN A 155 9.04 22.78 -4.38
C ASN A 155 9.14 21.51 -3.51
N VAL A 156 8.64 21.55 -2.27
CA VAL A 156 8.46 20.39 -1.40
C VAL A 156 6.97 20.22 -1.12
N VAL A 157 6.46 19.02 -1.38
CA VAL A 157 5.06 18.66 -1.14
C VAL A 157 4.99 17.42 -0.26
N PHE A 158 4.22 17.49 0.82
CA PHE A 158 4.01 16.40 1.74
C PHE A 158 2.55 15.95 1.72
N ILE A 159 2.30 14.75 1.19
CA ILE A 159 0.96 14.16 1.07
C ILE A 159 0.80 13.13 2.18
N PHE A 160 -0.24 13.29 3.00
CA PHE A 160 -0.52 12.37 4.07
C PHE A 160 -1.97 11.89 4.07
N GLY A 161 -2.22 10.78 4.74
CA GLY A 161 -3.55 10.16 4.86
C GLY A 161 -3.40 8.68 5.16
N ASN A 162 -4.44 8.06 5.68
CA ASN A 162 -4.42 6.66 6.11
C ASN A 162 -3.89 5.72 5.02
N SER A 163 -3.39 4.55 5.45
CA SER A 163 -2.94 3.51 4.52
C SER A 163 -4.08 3.08 3.59
N GLY A 164 -3.76 2.79 2.32
CA GLY A 164 -4.74 2.32 1.34
C GLY A 164 -5.64 3.38 0.70
N LEU A 165 -5.39 4.69 0.93
CA LEU A 165 -6.14 5.80 0.31
C LEU A 165 -5.62 6.22 -1.09
N GLY A 166 -4.66 5.50 -1.66
CA GLY A 166 -4.21 5.74 -3.03
C GLY A 166 -2.99 6.64 -3.19
N LYS A 167 -2.19 6.92 -2.13
CA LYS A 167 -0.95 7.71 -2.21
C LYS A 167 0.03 7.16 -3.24
N THR A 168 0.35 5.88 -3.15
CA THR A 168 1.23 5.17 -4.09
C THR A 168 0.69 5.18 -5.52
N HIS A 169 -0.64 5.03 -5.70
CA HIS A 169 -1.29 5.14 -7.00
C HIS A 169 -1.05 6.53 -7.59
N LEU A 170 -1.28 7.59 -6.82
CA LEU A 170 -1.07 8.96 -7.26
C LEU A 170 0.38 9.22 -7.69
N PHE A 171 1.36 8.73 -6.92
CA PHE A 171 2.78 8.86 -7.27
C PHE A 171 3.11 8.16 -8.58
N ASN A 172 2.60 6.96 -8.79
CA ASN A 172 2.76 6.26 -10.06
C ASN A 172 2.05 6.99 -11.21
N ALA A 173 0.87 7.55 -10.99
CA ALA A 173 0.15 8.32 -12.00
C ALA A 173 0.93 9.57 -12.42
N ILE A 174 1.48 10.32 -11.45
CA ILE A 174 2.38 11.46 -11.71
C ILE A 174 3.61 11.00 -12.51
N GLY A 175 4.27 9.93 -12.05
CA GLY A 175 5.46 9.39 -12.70
C GLY A 175 5.20 8.97 -14.15
N ASN A 176 4.10 8.26 -14.39
CA ASN A 176 3.72 7.83 -15.75
C ASN A 176 3.50 9.01 -16.70
N GLU A 177 2.87 10.10 -16.24
CA GLU A 177 2.65 11.29 -17.07
C GLU A 177 3.95 12.09 -17.29
N LEU A 178 4.79 12.23 -16.26
CA LEU A 178 6.09 12.91 -16.41
C LEU A 178 7.02 12.18 -17.36
N VAL A 179 7.05 10.84 -17.31
CA VAL A 179 7.83 10.01 -18.25
C VAL A 179 7.36 10.19 -19.70
N LYS A 180 6.03 10.29 -19.94
CA LYS A 180 5.50 10.60 -21.29
C LYS A 180 5.94 11.96 -21.82
N GLN A 181 6.23 12.90 -20.92
CA GLN A 181 6.70 14.25 -21.25
C GLN A 181 8.23 14.36 -21.29
N ASP A 182 8.97 13.26 -21.27
CA ASP A 182 10.44 13.20 -21.22
C ASP A 182 11.06 13.94 -20.02
N LYS A 183 10.29 14.16 -18.93
CA LYS A 183 10.80 14.75 -17.69
C LYS A 183 11.48 13.69 -16.84
N SER A 184 12.58 14.09 -16.20
CA SER A 184 13.30 13.19 -15.30
C SER A 184 12.56 13.06 -13.96
N VAL A 185 12.25 11.82 -13.58
CA VAL A 185 11.55 11.51 -12.35
C VAL A 185 12.11 10.25 -11.71
N ILE A 186 12.28 10.29 -10.37
CA ILE A 186 12.70 9.13 -9.57
C ILE A 186 11.69 8.89 -8.45
N TYR A 187 11.21 7.65 -8.37
CA TYR A 187 10.37 7.15 -7.28
C TYR A 187 11.22 6.30 -6.34
N ILE A 188 11.16 6.58 -5.05
CA ILE A 188 11.94 5.92 -4.02
C ILE A 188 11.02 5.15 -3.08
N ASN A 189 11.19 3.83 -3.06
CA ASN A 189 10.63 2.95 -2.05
C ASN A 189 11.58 2.90 -0.84
N PRO A 190 11.08 3.02 0.42
CA PRO A 190 11.91 3.06 1.62
C PRO A 190 12.82 1.84 1.78
N THR A 191 12.29 0.66 1.58
CA THR A 191 13.03 -0.60 1.80
C THR A 191 14.24 -0.69 0.87
N ASN A 192 14.03 -0.43 -0.42
CA ASN A 192 15.09 -0.50 -1.41
C ASN A 192 16.15 0.58 -1.18
N PHE A 193 15.72 1.80 -0.87
CA PHE A 193 16.64 2.91 -0.65
C PHE A 193 17.49 2.76 0.62
N VAL A 194 16.89 2.31 1.71
CA VAL A 194 17.63 2.02 2.95
C VAL A 194 18.69 0.94 2.71
N THR A 195 18.32 -0.12 2.00
CA THR A 195 19.25 -1.21 1.65
C THR A 195 20.37 -0.69 0.74
N GLU A 196 20.04 0.06 -0.31
CA GLU A 196 21.01 0.68 -1.23
C GLU A 196 22.03 1.54 -0.48
N ILE A 197 21.55 2.49 0.33
CA ILE A 197 22.44 3.38 1.12
C ILE A 197 23.28 2.60 2.12
N SER A 198 22.70 1.59 2.79
CA SER A 198 23.43 0.76 3.75
C SER A 198 24.58 0.00 3.09
N ILE A 199 24.35 -0.60 1.91
CA ILE A 199 25.40 -1.30 1.15
C ILE A 199 26.50 -0.32 0.73
N LEU A 200 26.14 0.83 0.18
CA LEU A 200 27.12 1.84 -0.26
C LEU A 200 27.99 2.36 0.90
N LEU A 201 27.41 2.47 2.10
CA LEU A 201 28.13 2.87 3.31
C LEU A 201 29.05 1.77 3.82
N GLN A 202 28.61 0.49 3.78
CA GLN A 202 29.43 -0.66 4.18
C GLN A 202 30.64 -0.85 3.22
N GLU A 203 30.45 -0.63 1.93
CA GLU A 203 31.54 -0.66 0.94
C GLU A 203 32.54 0.51 1.11
N ASN A 204 32.25 1.49 1.99
CA ASN A 204 33.00 2.73 2.17
C ASN A 204 33.27 3.51 0.84
N ASN A 205 32.35 3.33 -0.13
CA ASN A 205 32.50 3.87 -1.47
C ASN A 205 31.90 5.28 -1.59
N GLN A 206 32.59 6.26 -1.03
CA GLN A 206 32.14 7.66 -1.03
C GLN A 206 31.83 8.20 -2.45
N LYS A 207 32.56 7.75 -3.47
CA LYS A 207 32.33 8.19 -4.86
C LYS A 207 30.95 7.73 -5.36
N LYS A 208 30.55 6.50 -5.09
CA LYS A 208 29.22 5.98 -5.47
C LYS A 208 28.10 6.69 -4.70
N ILE A 209 28.29 6.95 -3.39
CA ILE A 209 27.31 7.69 -2.57
C ILE A 209 27.11 9.09 -3.14
N TYR A 210 28.23 9.81 -3.40
CA TYR A 210 28.17 11.14 -3.98
C TYR A 210 27.50 11.15 -5.36
N SER A 211 27.82 10.19 -6.23
CA SER A 211 27.21 10.05 -7.55
C SER A 211 25.70 9.84 -7.44
N ARG A 212 25.25 9.01 -6.47
CA ARG A 212 23.83 8.74 -6.24
C ARG A 212 23.09 9.96 -5.71
N ILE A 213 23.67 10.68 -4.73
CA ILE A 213 23.10 11.94 -4.24
C ILE A 213 23.01 12.98 -5.37
N LYS A 214 24.04 13.09 -6.21
CA LYS A 214 24.03 13.98 -7.37
C LYS A 214 22.90 13.63 -8.34
N GLU A 215 22.73 12.36 -8.68
CA GLU A 215 21.63 11.88 -9.52
C GLU A 215 20.26 12.27 -8.95
N LEU A 216 20.03 12.03 -7.64
CA LEU A 216 18.79 12.37 -6.96
C LEU A 216 18.54 13.88 -6.87
N ASN A 217 19.61 14.67 -6.85
CA ASN A 217 19.52 16.13 -6.87
C ASN A 217 19.22 16.71 -8.26
N GLU A 218 19.59 16.01 -9.32
CA GLU A 218 19.46 16.54 -10.71
C GLU A 218 18.08 16.25 -11.33
N VAL A 219 17.34 15.26 -10.85
CA VAL A 219 16.03 14.96 -11.43
C VAL A 219 14.99 16.05 -11.16
N SER A 220 14.10 16.28 -12.14
CA SER A 220 13.04 17.28 -12.02
C SER A 220 12.07 16.97 -10.87
N VAL A 221 11.68 15.71 -10.74
CA VAL A 221 10.76 15.28 -9.68
C VAL A 221 11.33 14.09 -8.93
N LEU A 222 11.42 14.21 -7.60
CA LEU A 222 11.85 13.16 -6.70
C LEU A 222 10.68 12.80 -5.76
N MET A 223 10.37 11.51 -5.64
CA MET A 223 9.23 11.02 -4.86
C MET A 223 9.68 10.01 -3.81
N PHE A 224 9.39 10.29 -2.54
CA PHE A 224 9.60 9.38 -1.41
C PHE A 224 8.25 8.83 -0.94
N ASP A 225 7.97 7.55 -1.21
CA ASP A 225 6.75 6.91 -0.72
C ASP A 225 6.94 6.32 0.67
N ASP A 226 5.85 6.07 1.39
CA ASP A 226 5.82 5.49 2.74
C ASP A 226 6.87 6.09 3.69
N PHE A 227 6.97 7.41 3.68
CA PHE A 227 8.05 8.16 4.35
C PHE A 227 8.18 7.87 5.84
N GLN A 228 7.09 7.55 6.54
CA GLN A 228 7.10 7.14 7.95
C GLN A 228 8.03 5.95 8.22
N ASN A 229 8.27 5.10 7.23
CA ASN A 229 9.11 3.90 7.40
C ASN A 229 10.61 4.21 7.56
N TYR A 230 11.06 5.41 7.17
CA TYR A 230 12.44 5.85 7.42
C TYR A 230 12.70 6.18 8.88
N GLY A 231 11.67 6.48 9.68
CA GLY A 231 11.78 6.74 11.11
C GLY A 231 11.80 5.49 11.98
N GLN A 232 11.67 4.30 11.41
CA GLN A 232 11.68 3.04 12.16
C GLN A 232 13.08 2.42 12.18
N GLY A 233 13.57 2.07 13.38
CA GLY A 233 14.89 1.47 13.57
C GLY A 233 16.06 2.48 13.43
N ASN A 234 17.28 1.97 13.43
CA ASN A 234 18.50 2.83 13.38
C ASN A 234 18.87 3.16 11.92
N LYS A 235 18.22 4.14 11.32
CA LYS A 235 18.43 4.59 9.94
C LYS A 235 19.06 5.98 9.82
N LYS A 236 19.83 6.40 10.84
CA LYS A 236 20.44 7.75 10.90
C LYS A 236 21.21 8.10 9.63
N SER A 237 22.01 7.19 9.11
CA SER A 237 22.82 7.44 7.91
C SER A 237 21.96 7.71 6.67
N THR A 238 20.89 6.95 6.47
CA THR A 238 19.93 7.19 5.37
C THR A 238 19.21 8.52 5.54
N LEU A 239 18.80 8.87 6.77
CA LEU A 239 18.18 10.16 7.08
C LEU A 239 19.12 11.33 6.82
N ASN A 240 20.42 11.17 7.11
CA ASN A 240 21.42 12.19 6.76
C ASN A 240 21.54 12.40 5.25
N VAL A 241 21.50 11.33 4.46
CA VAL A 241 21.48 11.42 2.99
C VAL A 241 20.22 12.14 2.51
N ILE A 242 19.05 11.81 3.06
CA ILE A 242 17.79 12.49 2.73
C ILE A 242 17.87 13.99 3.09
N ASN A 243 18.43 14.33 4.24
CA ASN A 243 18.64 15.72 4.64
C ASN A 243 19.53 16.49 3.64
N GLN A 244 20.64 15.88 3.20
CA GLN A 244 21.53 16.49 2.19
C GLN A 244 20.82 16.72 0.85
N ILE A 245 20.01 15.77 0.40
CA ILE A 245 19.21 15.90 -0.81
C ILE A 245 18.21 17.04 -0.67
N LEU A 246 17.50 17.12 0.46
CA LEU A 246 16.53 18.18 0.71
C LEU A 246 17.18 19.56 0.77
N ASP A 247 18.34 19.69 1.43
CA ASP A 247 19.08 20.95 1.49
C ASP A 247 19.44 21.51 0.12
N HIS A 248 19.82 20.62 -0.78
CA HIS A 248 20.15 21.02 -2.15
C HIS A 248 18.87 21.37 -2.94
N ARG A 249 17.83 20.55 -2.84
CA ARG A 249 16.62 20.69 -3.67
C ARG A 249 15.72 21.84 -3.23
N LEU A 250 15.70 22.19 -1.94
CA LEU A 250 14.96 23.36 -1.44
C LEU A 250 15.41 24.69 -2.08
N ASN A 251 16.69 24.78 -2.45
CA ASN A 251 17.27 25.95 -3.12
C ASN A 251 17.15 25.92 -4.66
N SER A 252 16.42 24.93 -5.21
CA SER A 252 16.25 24.73 -6.64
C SER A 252 14.77 24.83 -7.00
N PRO A 253 14.27 25.98 -7.45
CA PRO A 253 12.84 26.25 -7.61
C PRO A 253 12.17 25.42 -8.72
N ASP A 254 12.94 24.88 -9.64
CA ASP A 254 12.51 24.04 -10.77
C ASP A 254 12.51 22.53 -10.44
N LYS A 255 12.85 22.15 -9.21
CA LYS A 255 12.98 20.75 -8.78
C LYS A 255 12.02 20.44 -7.66
N TYR A 256 11.08 19.53 -7.91
CA TYR A 256 10.04 19.14 -6.96
C TYR A 256 10.42 17.90 -6.19
N THR A 257 10.15 17.91 -4.88
CA THR A 257 10.31 16.75 -3.99
C THR A 257 9.00 16.44 -3.31
N LEU A 258 8.45 15.25 -3.58
CA LEU A 258 7.18 14.80 -3.03
C LEU A 258 7.40 13.71 -1.98
N PHE A 259 6.67 13.81 -0.89
CA PHE A 259 6.65 12.81 0.17
C PHE A 259 5.22 12.28 0.33
N ALA A 260 5.08 10.97 0.45
CA ALA A 260 3.83 10.34 0.85
C ALA A 260 4.01 9.63 2.20
N SER A 261 3.06 9.81 3.12
CA SER A 261 3.10 9.23 4.46
C SER A 261 1.68 8.85 4.93
N ASP A 262 1.59 7.87 5.82
CA ASP A 262 0.34 7.58 6.55
C ASP A 262 0.14 8.49 7.77
N LYS A 263 1.18 9.25 8.14
CA LYS A 263 1.17 10.19 9.27
C LYS A 263 1.41 11.63 8.81
N GLN A 264 0.73 12.57 9.44
CA GLN A 264 1.00 14.00 9.25
C GLN A 264 2.40 14.37 9.79
N VAL A 265 2.97 15.48 9.29
CA VAL A 265 4.32 15.92 9.66
C VAL A 265 4.47 16.11 11.17
N SER A 266 3.47 16.64 11.87
CA SER A 266 3.48 16.83 13.33
C SER A 266 3.60 15.51 14.11
N ALA A 267 3.02 14.42 13.61
CA ALA A 267 3.12 13.09 14.23
C ALA A 267 4.48 12.43 14.00
N LEU A 268 5.28 12.94 13.07
CA LEU A 268 6.62 12.43 12.76
C LEU A 268 7.70 13.04 13.69
N ASN A 269 7.39 14.02 14.52
CA ASN A 269 8.33 14.68 15.43
C ASN A 269 9.03 13.72 16.42
N THR A 270 8.40 12.59 16.74
CA THR A 270 8.96 11.56 17.62
C THR A 270 9.90 10.60 16.89
N MET A 271 9.87 10.61 15.58
CA MET A 271 10.57 9.64 14.72
C MET A 271 11.74 10.26 13.95
N PHE A 272 11.69 11.57 13.70
CA PHE A 272 12.66 12.29 12.89
C PHE A 272 13.28 13.47 13.65
N GLU A 273 14.49 13.84 13.25
CA GLU A 273 15.17 15.01 13.78
C GLU A 273 14.42 16.31 13.44
N ARG A 274 14.44 17.26 14.37
CA ARG A 274 13.76 18.56 14.21
C ARG A 274 14.12 19.28 12.90
N ARG A 275 15.37 19.16 12.45
CA ARG A 275 15.85 19.76 11.20
C ARG A 275 15.07 19.27 9.99
N LEU A 276 14.82 17.97 9.88
CA LEU A 276 14.04 17.36 8.79
C LEU A 276 12.58 17.82 8.85
N ILE A 277 11.98 17.75 10.03
CA ILE A 277 10.59 18.18 10.27
C ILE A 277 10.38 19.64 9.85
N THR A 278 11.27 20.56 10.21
CA THR A 278 11.17 21.98 9.84
C THR A 278 11.13 22.14 8.33
N ARG A 279 11.94 21.40 7.56
CA ARG A 279 11.94 21.44 6.10
C ARG A 279 10.64 20.93 5.50
N LEU A 280 10.13 19.81 6.03
CA LEU A 280 8.85 19.26 5.58
C LEU A 280 7.68 20.22 5.89
N THR A 281 7.76 20.92 7.03
CA THR A 281 6.73 21.90 7.44
C THR A 281 6.72 23.15 6.57
N GLN A 282 7.87 23.54 6.00
CA GLN A 282 7.97 24.67 5.06
C GLN A 282 7.33 24.38 3.71
N GLY A 283 7.16 23.10 3.36
CA GLY A 283 6.52 22.66 2.13
C GLY A 283 4.99 22.72 2.19
N LEU A 284 4.36 22.44 1.05
CA LEU A 284 2.90 22.31 0.94
C LEU A 284 2.48 20.96 1.56
N GLN A 285 1.62 21.01 2.58
CA GLN A 285 1.08 19.81 3.22
C GLN A 285 -0.35 19.58 2.75
N LEU A 286 -0.65 18.40 2.22
CA LEU A 286 -1.95 18.03 1.68
C LEU A 286 -2.43 16.70 2.26
N GLU A 287 -3.67 16.70 2.72
CA GLU A 287 -4.30 15.50 3.27
C GLU A 287 -5.18 14.80 2.24
N ILE A 288 -5.03 13.49 2.12
CA ILE A 288 -6.06 12.61 1.56
C ILE A 288 -6.95 12.20 2.72
N LYS A 289 -8.14 12.78 2.78
CA LYS A 289 -9.10 12.52 3.86
C LYS A 289 -9.71 11.13 3.74
N PRO A 290 -10.26 10.57 4.82
CA PRO A 290 -11.07 9.37 4.71
C PRO A 290 -12.27 9.60 3.77
N PRO A 291 -12.52 8.70 2.81
CA PRO A 291 -13.65 8.84 1.88
C PRO A 291 -14.97 8.68 2.62
N LYS A 292 -15.95 9.50 2.26
CA LYS A 292 -17.33 9.38 2.75
C LYS A 292 -18.08 8.27 1.99
N GLN A 293 -19.26 7.90 2.48
CA GLN A 293 -20.11 6.86 1.87
C GLN A 293 -20.37 7.14 0.37
N ALA A 294 -20.62 8.39 -0.01
CA ALA A 294 -20.84 8.76 -1.41
C ALA A 294 -19.59 8.57 -2.28
N ASP A 295 -18.39 8.82 -1.72
CA ASP A 295 -17.12 8.62 -2.41
C ASP A 295 -16.86 7.13 -2.61
N LEU A 296 -17.12 6.32 -1.57
CA LEU A 296 -16.97 4.86 -1.64
C LEU A 296 -17.92 4.22 -2.65
N LEU A 297 -19.18 4.68 -2.73
CA LEU A 297 -20.14 4.25 -3.74
C LEU A 297 -19.64 4.57 -5.15
N LYS A 298 -19.14 5.78 -5.38
CA LYS A 298 -18.58 6.20 -6.67
C LYS A 298 -17.37 5.31 -7.07
N ILE A 299 -16.50 5.01 -6.10
CA ILE A 299 -15.35 4.13 -6.31
C ILE A 299 -15.82 2.70 -6.62
N LEU A 300 -16.78 2.18 -5.86
CA LEU A 300 -17.36 0.85 -6.06
C LEU A 300 -17.96 0.72 -7.47
N GLU A 301 -18.79 1.67 -7.90
CA GLU A 301 -19.43 1.66 -9.22
C GLU A 301 -18.42 1.72 -10.36
N TYR A 302 -17.36 2.51 -10.21
CA TYR A 302 -16.27 2.52 -11.17
C TYR A 302 -15.64 1.12 -11.33
N PHE A 303 -15.31 0.45 -10.21
CA PHE A 303 -14.69 -0.87 -10.29
C PHE A 303 -15.65 -1.97 -10.74
N ILE A 304 -16.93 -1.91 -10.38
CA ILE A 304 -17.98 -2.80 -10.92
C ILE A 304 -17.97 -2.72 -12.45
N THR A 305 -17.91 -1.51 -13.00
CA THR A 305 -17.92 -1.28 -14.46
C THR A 305 -16.63 -1.80 -15.11
N ILE A 306 -15.46 -1.45 -14.57
CA ILE A 306 -14.16 -1.88 -15.13
C ILE A 306 -14.01 -3.41 -15.09
N LYS A 307 -14.47 -4.05 -14.02
CA LYS A 307 -14.39 -5.51 -13.88
C LYS A 307 -15.55 -6.26 -14.52
N LYS A 308 -16.46 -5.54 -15.21
CA LYS A 308 -17.62 -6.10 -15.93
C LYS A 308 -18.49 -6.99 -15.04
N LEU A 309 -18.81 -6.52 -13.84
CA LEU A 309 -19.63 -7.23 -12.87
C LEU A 309 -21.11 -6.87 -12.99
N SER A 310 -21.67 -6.88 -14.20
CA SER A 310 -23.09 -6.57 -14.50
C SER A 310 -23.58 -5.31 -13.76
N PRO A 311 -23.09 -4.10 -14.11
CA PRO A 311 -23.35 -2.87 -13.35
C PRO A 311 -24.83 -2.56 -13.09
N GLU A 312 -25.71 -2.96 -14.00
CA GLU A 312 -27.17 -2.78 -13.94
C GLU A 312 -27.89 -3.76 -13.01
N ASN A 313 -27.22 -4.84 -12.59
CA ASN A 313 -27.85 -5.94 -11.85
C ASN A 313 -27.49 -5.92 -10.35
N TRP A 314 -27.04 -4.78 -9.81
CA TRP A 314 -26.72 -4.64 -8.41
C TRP A 314 -27.87 -4.02 -7.61
N GLU A 315 -28.30 -4.68 -6.54
CA GLU A 315 -29.19 -4.08 -5.56
C GLU A 315 -28.44 -2.98 -4.77
N ILE A 316 -29.16 -1.91 -4.40
CA ILE A 316 -28.58 -0.81 -3.64
C ILE A 316 -28.10 -1.28 -2.26
N GLU A 317 -28.81 -2.24 -1.67
CA GLU A 317 -28.47 -2.88 -0.40
C GLU A 317 -27.13 -3.62 -0.49
N ALA A 318 -26.88 -4.32 -1.60
CA ALA A 318 -25.61 -5.00 -1.87
C ALA A 318 -24.44 -4.00 -2.00
N LYS A 319 -24.62 -2.88 -2.71
CA LYS A 319 -23.61 -1.81 -2.80
C LYS A 319 -23.35 -1.19 -1.43
N ASN A 320 -24.41 -0.92 -0.67
CA ASN A 320 -24.30 -0.38 0.68
C ASN A 320 -23.62 -1.34 1.65
N PHE A 321 -23.88 -2.64 1.52
CA PHE A 321 -23.18 -3.67 2.29
C PHE A 321 -21.66 -3.60 2.06
N VAL A 322 -21.21 -3.58 0.80
CA VAL A 322 -19.79 -3.52 0.46
C VAL A 322 -19.15 -2.24 1.02
N THR A 323 -19.75 -1.08 0.77
CA THR A 323 -19.16 0.20 1.19
C THR A 323 -19.14 0.42 2.69
N ARG A 324 -20.08 -0.19 3.45
CA ARG A 324 -20.08 -0.14 4.92
C ARG A 324 -19.04 -1.05 5.55
N ASN A 325 -18.86 -2.26 5.00
CA ASN A 325 -17.97 -3.25 5.58
C ASN A 325 -16.50 -3.06 5.15
N PHE A 326 -16.23 -2.34 4.06
CA PHE A 326 -14.89 -2.11 3.52
C PHE A 326 -14.55 -0.61 3.42
N LYS A 327 -15.03 0.19 4.39
CA LYS A 327 -14.86 1.65 4.42
C LYS A 327 -13.46 2.12 4.83
N GLU A 328 -12.66 1.27 5.43
CA GLU A 328 -11.39 1.64 6.05
C GLU A 328 -10.33 2.10 5.04
N SER A 329 -10.32 1.48 3.87
CA SER A 329 -9.38 1.83 2.81
C SER A 329 -9.93 1.47 1.43
N ILE A 330 -9.51 2.23 0.42
CA ILE A 330 -9.82 1.90 -0.98
C ILE A 330 -9.23 0.53 -1.35
N ARG A 331 -8.10 0.16 -0.75
CA ARG A 331 -7.47 -1.15 -0.97
C ARG A 331 -8.38 -2.29 -0.49
N SER A 332 -8.99 -2.18 0.69
CA SER A 332 -9.91 -3.20 1.19
C SER A 332 -11.18 -3.30 0.34
N LEU A 333 -11.69 -2.16 -0.13
CA LEU A 333 -12.82 -2.11 -1.06
C LEU A 333 -12.51 -2.81 -2.38
N ILE A 334 -11.35 -2.54 -2.98
CA ILE A 334 -10.90 -3.20 -4.21
C ILE A 334 -10.74 -4.70 -3.98
N GLY A 335 -10.15 -5.12 -2.87
CA GLY A 335 -10.02 -6.54 -2.51
C GLY A 335 -11.36 -7.27 -2.41
N ALA A 336 -12.39 -6.62 -1.87
CA ALA A 336 -13.75 -7.16 -1.85
C ALA A 336 -14.32 -7.31 -3.28
N ILE A 337 -14.11 -6.32 -4.13
CA ILE A 337 -14.56 -6.37 -5.53
C ILE A 337 -13.81 -7.45 -6.32
N ASP A 338 -12.50 -7.61 -6.10
CA ASP A 338 -11.70 -8.66 -6.73
C ASP A 338 -12.21 -10.05 -6.36
N ARG A 339 -12.60 -10.22 -5.10
CA ARG A 339 -13.21 -11.48 -4.65
C ARG A 339 -14.57 -11.72 -5.31
N LEU A 340 -15.42 -10.71 -5.42
CA LEU A 340 -16.69 -10.83 -6.15
C LEU A 340 -16.47 -11.15 -7.62
N ALA A 341 -15.45 -10.56 -8.25
CA ALA A 341 -15.06 -10.84 -9.62
C ALA A 341 -14.62 -12.30 -9.83
N PHE A 342 -13.91 -12.87 -8.85
CA PHE A 342 -13.55 -14.29 -8.89
C PHE A 342 -14.77 -15.20 -8.94
N TYR A 343 -15.86 -14.87 -8.22
CA TYR A 343 -17.12 -15.61 -8.24
C TYR A 343 -18.08 -15.16 -9.35
N GLY A 344 -17.69 -14.20 -10.20
CA GLY A 344 -18.56 -13.58 -11.20
C GLY A 344 -19.21 -14.56 -12.16
N LYS A 345 -18.50 -15.62 -12.61
CA LYS A 345 -19.08 -16.68 -13.47
C LYS A 345 -20.19 -17.46 -12.76
N ALA A 346 -19.95 -17.88 -11.52
CA ALA A 346 -20.95 -18.60 -10.73
C ALA A 346 -22.18 -17.73 -10.43
N ILE A 347 -22.00 -16.42 -10.20
CA ILE A 347 -23.12 -15.48 -10.04
C ILE A 347 -23.90 -15.35 -11.34
N GLN A 348 -23.21 -15.26 -12.48
CA GLN A 348 -23.86 -15.19 -13.80
C GLN A 348 -24.69 -16.44 -14.09
N GLU A 349 -24.18 -17.63 -13.82
CA GLU A 349 -24.84 -18.90 -14.09
C GLU A 349 -26.03 -19.15 -13.14
N ASN A 350 -25.89 -18.82 -11.85
CA ASN A 350 -26.89 -19.15 -10.84
C ASN A 350 -27.99 -18.08 -10.65
N THR A 351 -27.69 -16.81 -10.98
CA THR A 351 -28.57 -15.68 -10.68
C THR A 351 -28.76 -14.70 -11.85
N ASN A 352 -28.39 -15.10 -13.07
CA ASN A 352 -28.37 -14.21 -14.25
C ASN A 352 -27.57 -12.91 -13.99
N GLY A 353 -26.47 -13.01 -13.23
CA GLY A 353 -25.62 -11.88 -12.91
C GLY A 353 -26.19 -10.90 -11.88
N LYS A 354 -27.22 -11.29 -11.11
CA LYS A 354 -27.82 -10.43 -10.10
C LYS A 354 -27.01 -10.46 -8.78
N TYR A 355 -26.57 -9.28 -8.34
CA TYR A 355 -25.84 -9.08 -7.08
C TYR A 355 -26.78 -8.59 -5.98
N THR A 356 -27.34 -9.52 -5.21
CA THR A 356 -28.18 -9.22 -4.05
C THR A 356 -27.32 -9.07 -2.79
N GLU A 357 -27.84 -8.41 -1.74
CA GLU A 357 -27.15 -8.34 -0.43
C GLU A 357 -26.79 -9.71 0.11
N ALA A 358 -27.69 -10.70 0.00
CA ALA A 358 -27.46 -12.06 0.49
C ALA A 358 -26.30 -12.76 -0.22
N ILE A 359 -26.19 -12.64 -1.56
CA ILE A 359 -25.10 -13.22 -2.35
C ILE A 359 -23.77 -12.56 -2.02
N VAL A 360 -23.76 -11.23 -1.99
CA VAL A 360 -22.56 -10.44 -1.70
C VAL A 360 -22.06 -10.70 -0.28
N ASN A 361 -22.97 -10.74 0.70
CA ASN A 361 -22.63 -11.08 2.08
C ASN A 361 -22.07 -12.51 2.20
N ASN A 362 -22.68 -13.50 1.57
CA ASN A 362 -22.19 -14.88 1.60
C ASN A 362 -20.74 -14.99 1.06
N ILE A 363 -20.44 -14.33 -0.04
CA ILE A 363 -19.11 -14.36 -0.67
C ILE A 363 -18.08 -13.60 0.17
N LEU A 364 -18.46 -12.46 0.73
CA LEU A 364 -17.56 -11.57 1.43
C LEU A 364 -17.46 -11.83 2.93
N SER A 365 -18.36 -12.64 3.52
CA SER A 365 -18.43 -12.88 4.98
C SER A 365 -17.12 -13.32 5.63
N SER A 366 -16.26 -14.03 4.90
CA SER A 366 -14.97 -14.50 5.42
C SER A 366 -13.86 -13.43 5.37
N ILE A 367 -14.05 -12.35 4.61
CA ILE A 367 -13.12 -11.20 4.49
C ILE A 367 -13.77 -9.88 4.91
N ALA A 368 -15.11 -9.77 4.82
CA ALA A 368 -15.82 -8.76 5.57
C ALA A 368 -15.33 -8.92 6.97
N ASN A 369 -14.62 -7.92 7.47
CA ASN A 369 -14.10 -7.99 8.81
C ASN A 369 -15.21 -8.54 9.71
N ASN A 370 -15.09 -9.81 10.09
CA ASN A 370 -15.66 -10.33 11.33
C ASN A 370 -14.84 -9.71 12.47
N LYS A 371 -14.67 -8.39 12.40
CA LYS A 371 -14.51 -7.60 13.58
C LYS A 371 -15.81 -7.85 14.30
N GLU A 372 -15.74 -8.48 15.46
CA GLU A 372 -16.86 -8.54 16.36
C GLU A 372 -17.52 -7.19 16.26
N ARG A 373 -18.75 -7.14 15.67
CA ARG A 373 -19.44 -5.87 15.44
C ARG A 373 -19.36 -5.15 16.75
N VAL A 374 -18.64 -4.02 16.82
CA VAL A 374 -18.58 -3.26 18.04
C VAL A 374 -20.02 -2.89 18.36
N THR A 375 -20.60 -3.67 19.24
CA THR A 375 -21.98 -3.51 19.72
C THR A 375 -21.93 -2.77 21.04
N PRO A 376 -23.04 -2.16 21.48
CA PRO A 376 -23.10 -1.58 22.82
C PRO A 376 -22.69 -2.58 23.93
N ASP A 377 -22.98 -3.87 23.73
CA ASP A 377 -22.56 -4.93 24.66
C ASP A 377 -21.06 -5.14 24.71
N VAL A 378 -20.38 -5.12 23.57
CA VAL A 378 -18.91 -5.22 23.47
C VAL A 378 -18.26 -4.01 24.15
N ILE A 379 -18.75 -2.80 23.88
CA ILE A 379 -18.25 -1.58 24.56
C ILE A 379 -18.43 -1.68 26.07
N LEU A 380 -19.60 -2.17 26.52
CA LEU A 380 -19.86 -2.41 27.93
C LEU A 380 -18.92 -3.46 28.55
N ASP A 381 -18.52 -4.49 27.81
CA ASP A 381 -17.55 -5.46 28.27
C ASP A 381 -16.21 -4.81 28.61
N TYR A 382 -15.71 -3.97 27.70
CA TYR A 382 -14.46 -3.26 27.92
C TYR A 382 -14.54 -2.25 29.06
N VAL A 383 -15.63 -1.48 29.16
CA VAL A 383 -15.85 -0.55 30.28
C VAL A 383 -15.97 -1.31 31.61
N SER A 384 -16.72 -2.41 31.63
CA SER A 384 -16.88 -3.29 32.79
C SER A 384 -15.54 -3.85 33.27
N LYS A 385 -14.69 -4.31 32.34
CA LYS A 385 -13.35 -4.83 32.61
C LYS A 385 -12.40 -3.74 33.13
N TYR A 386 -12.42 -2.56 32.51
CA TYR A 386 -11.56 -1.43 32.90
C TYR A 386 -11.88 -0.94 34.31
N TYR A 387 -13.17 -0.71 34.62
CA TYR A 387 -13.62 -0.21 35.93
C TYR A 387 -13.86 -1.32 36.97
N LYS A 388 -13.72 -2.60 36.57
CA LYS A 388 -14.02 -3.77 37.44
C LYS A 388 -15.43 -3.74 38.04
N VAL A 389 -16.39 -3.26 37.26
CA VAL A 389 -17.81 -3.11 37.65
C VAL A 389 -18.68 -4.02 36.78
N ALA A 390 -19.61 -4.75 37.34
CA ALA A 390 -20.48 -5.63 36.57
C ALA A 390 -21.36 -4.85 35.58
N LYS A 391 -21.54 -5.36 34.35
CA LYS A 391 -22.40 -4.76 33.32
C LYS A 391 -23.79 -4.39 33.82
N LYS A 392 -24.41 -5.31 34.62
CA LYS A 392 -25.74 -5.07 35.19
C LYS A 392 -25.81 -3.84 36.09
N GLU A 393 -24.73 -3.51 36.79
CA GLU A 393 -24.63 -2.30 37.60
C GLU A 393 -24.43 -1.04 36.77
N ILE A 394 -23.65 -1.14 35.68
CA ILE A 394 -23.45 -0.01 34.74
C ILE A 394 -24.79 0.35 34.08
N ILE A 395 -25.56 -0.63 33.61
CA ILE A 395 -26.89 -0.43 33.02
C ILE A 395 -27.91 0.01 34.07
N GLY A 396 -27.78 -0.53 35.29
CA GLY A 396 -28.75 -0.39 36.35
C GLY A 396 -28.92 1.01 36.94
N LYS A 397 -29.70 1.11 38.03
CA LYS A 397 -30.07 2.38 38.67
C LYS A 397 -29.07 2.84 39.75
N SER A 398 -27.93 2.16 39.92
CA SER A 398 -26.92 2.52 40.93
C SER A 398 -26.44 3.95 40.80
N ARG A 399 -26.31 4.63 41.95
CA ARG A 399 -25.81 6.02 42.05
C ARG A 399 -24.40 6.11 42.64
N LYS A 400 -23.73 4.97 42.89
CA LYS A 400 -22.33 4.95 43.36
C LYS A 400 -21.45 5.67 42.30
N GLN A 401 -20.56 6.51 42.77
CA GLN A 401 -19.77 7.43 41.92
C GLN A 401 -19.01 6.67 40.82
N ASP A 402 -18.30 5.58 41.17
CA ASP A 402 -17.53 4.79 40.20
C ASP A 402 -18.40 4.15 39.12
N ILE A 403 -19.61 3.71 39.46
CA ILE A 403 -20.58 3.13 38.55
C ILE A 403 -21.15 4.20 37.63
N VAL A 404 -21.39 5.40 38.16
CA VAL A 404 -21.89 6.54 37.38
C VAL A 404 -20.87 7.01 36.36
N VAL A 405 -19.58 7.09 36.73
CA VAL A 405 -18.47 7.44 35.83
C VAL A 405 -18.37 6.40 34.71
N ALA A 406 -18.29 5.11 35.05
CA ALA A 406 -18.25 4.02 34.08
C ALA A 406 -19.44 4.07 33.11
N ARG A 407 -20.64 4.35 33.62
CA ARG A 407 -21.87 4.52 32.80
C ARG A 407 -21.76 5.68 31.84
N HIS A 408 -21.30 6.85 32.29
CA HIS A 408 -21.17 8.04 31.45
C HIS A 408 -20.14 7.80 30.32
N ILE A 409 -19.00 7.17 30.63
CA ILE A 409 -17.98 6.81 29.67
C ILE A 409 -18.52 5.79 28.65
N ALA A 410 -19.26 4.75 29.10
CA ALA A 410 -19.89 3.81 28.20
C ALA A 410 -20.89 4.46 27.24
N ILE A 411 -21.75 5.35 27.77
CA ILE A 411 -22.71 6.14 26.94
C ILE A 411 -21.97 6.99 25.94
N TYR A 412 -20.90 7.68 26.35
CA TYR A 412 -20.09 8.54 25.49
C TYR A 412 -19.44 7.74 24.36
N ILE A 413 -18.73 6.64 24.67
CA ILE A 413 -18.07 5.79 23.66
C ILE A 413 -19.11 5.18 22.71
N ILE A 414 -20.25 4.68 23.21
CA ILE A 414 -21.34 4.16 22.36
C ILE A 414 -21.85 5.25 21.39
N ARG A 415 -21.99 6.49 21.86
CA ARG A 415 -22.45 7.58 21.02
C ARG A 415 -21.41 7.95 19.94
N THR A 416 -20.15 8.04 20.33
CA THR A 416 -19.07 8.47 19.41
C THR A 416 -18.66 7.40 18.42
N GLU A 417 -18.59 6.11 18.85
CA GLU A 417 -18.13 5.02 18.01
C GLU A 417 -19.24 4.39 17.15
N LEU A 418 -20.47 4.33 17.67
CA LEU A 418 -21.60 3.68 16.98
C LEU A 418 -22.59 4.67 16.36
N GLU A 419 -22.45 5.96 16.67
CA GLU A 419 -23.34 7.07 16.19
C GLU A 419 -24.84 6.78 16.47
N LEU A 420 -25.17 5.96 17.48
CA LEU A 420 -26.53 5.56 17.76
C LEU A 420 -27.39 6.77 18.23
N PRO A 421 -28.68 6.85 17.83
CA PRO A 421 -29.61 7.85 18.36
C PRO A 421 -29.74 7.75 19.88
N LEU A 422 -29.89 8.91 20.56
CA LEU A 422 -29.98 9.00 22.02
C LEU A 422 -31.09 8.09 22.60
N GLU A 423 -32.21 7.96 21.89
CA GLU A 423 -33.31 7.06 22.29
C GLU A 423 -32.91 5.60 22.32
N LYS A 424 -32.12 5.12 21.33
CA LYS A 424 -31.62 3.75 21.30
C LYS A 424 -30.65 3.49 22.44
N ILE A 425 -29.76 4.45 22.72
CA ILE A 425 -28.84 4.39 23.85
C ILE A 425 -29.63 4.36 25.17
N GLY A 426 -30.66 5.22 25.30
CA GLY A 426 -31.54 5.25 26.48
C GLY A 426 -32.21 3.92 26.75
N LYS A 427 -32.76 3.27 25.73
CA LYS A 427 -33.36 1.90 25.83
C LYS A 427 -32.33 0.89 26.31
N PHE A 428 -31.10 0.95 25.80
CA PHE A 428 -30.04 0.02 26.19
C PHE A 428 -29.60 0.21 27.65
N PHE A 429 -29.61 1.42 28.20
CA PHE A 429 -29.28 1.75 29.59
C PHE A 429 -30.51 1.75 30.54
N GLY A 430 -31.41 0.80 30.36
CA GLY A 430 -32.52 0.59 31.25
C GLY A 430 -33.67 1.61 31.08
N ASN A 431 -34.01 1.93 29.85
CA ASN A 431 -35.06 2.88 29.44
C ASN A 431 -34.87 4.28 30.05
N ARG A 432 -33.62 4.79 29.99
CA ARG A 432 -33.34 6.17 30.43
C ARG A 432 -33.82 7.15 29.40
N ASP A 433 -34.30 8.32 29.86
CA ASP A 433 -34.71 9.40 29.03
C ASP A 433 -33.51 9.96 28.22
N HIS A 434 -33.79 10.45 27.00
CA HIS A 434 -32.83 11.08 26.12
C HIS A 434 -32.09 12.27 26.77
N THR A 435 -32.75 13.04 27.64
CA THR A 435 -32.12 14.12 28.41
C THR A 435 -31.07 13.59 29.41
N THR A 436 -31.32 12.46 30.01
CA THR A 436 -30.33 11.78 30.89
C THR A 436 -29.13 11.33 30.13
N ILE A 437 -29.29 10.79 28.91
CA ILE A 437 -28.21 10.37 28.04
C ILE A 437 -27.40 11.58 27.56
N LEU A 438 -28.07 12.64 27.12
CA LEU A 438 -27.42 13.87 26.71
C LEU A 438 -26.59 14.51 27.83
N ASN A 439 -27.16 14.57 29.07
CA ASN A 439 -26.43 15.07 30.23
C ASN A 439 -25.19 14.21 30.57
N ALA A 440 -25.24 12.90 30.37
CA ALA A 440 -24.08 12.03 30.56
C ALA A 440 -22.97 12.33 29.54
N ILE A 441 -23.34 12.56 28.27
CA ILE A 441 -22.40 12.94 27.20
C ILE A 441 -21.78 14.30 27.51
N ASN A 442 -22.59 15.33 27.79
CA ASN A 442 -22.12 16.67 28.08
C ASN A 442 -21.17 16.73 29.30
N LYS A 443 -21.40 15.89 30.31
CA LYS A 443 -20.49 15.78 31.47
C LYS A 443 -19.11 15.28 31.08
N ILE A 444 -19.02 14.34 30.15
CA ILE A 444 -17.73 13.83 29.67
C ILE A 444 -17.07 14.85 28.76
N GLU A 445 -17.82 15.53 27.90
CA GLU A 445 -17.28 16.58 27.00
C GLU A 445 -16.76 17.78 27.78
N ASN A 446 -17.49 18.26 28.76
CA ASN A 446 -17.06 19.37 29.63
C ASN A 446 -15.84 19.01 30.49
N ASN A 447 -15.70 17.73 30.92
CA ASN A 447 -14.52 17.28 31.64
C ASN A 447 -13.28 17.09 30.72
N LYS A 448 -13.46 16.93 29.40
CA LYS A 448 -12.35 16.92 28.44
C LYS A 448 -11.62 18.26 28.34
N ASP A 449 -12.34 19.35 28.50
CA ASP A 449 -11.78 20.72 28.43
C ASP A 449 -11.09 21.16 29.72
N LEU A 450 -11.36 20.53 30.87
CA LEU A 450 -10.89 20.88 32.18
C LEU A 450 -10.35 19.68 32.98
N THR A 451 -9.08 19.35 32.77
CA THR A 451 -8.18 18.71 33.78
C THR A 451 -8.44 17.28 34.29
N ASP A 452 -9.44 16.51 33.91
CA ASP A 452 -9.54 15.12 34.36
C ASP A 452 -8.76 14.14 33.48
N GLN A 453 -7.43 14.08 33.74
CA GLN A 453 -6.52 13.15 33.04
C GLN A 453 -6.97 11.68 33.17
N ALA A 454 -7.68 11.31 34.22
CA ALA A 454 -8.13 9.94 34.45
C ALA A 454 -9.23 9.53 33.49
N THR A 455 -10.23 10.39 33.26
CA THR A 455 -11.32 10.15 32.29
C THR A 455 -10.79 10.09 30.86
N ASN A 456 -9.90 10.98 30.48
CA ASN A 456 -9.30 10.97 29.14
C ASN A 456 -8.44 9.72 28.89
N ARG A 457 -7.66 9.28 29.90
CA ARG A 457 -6.89 8.02 29.83
C ARG A 457 -7.78 6.79 29.73
N ALA A 458 -8.90 6.76 30.47
CA ALA A 458 -9.85 5.67 30.42
C ALA A 458 -10.52 5.57 29.03
N ILE A 459 -10.97 6.68 28.48
CA ILE A 459 -11.57 6.73 27.12
C ILE A 459 -10.55 6.25 26.10
N ALA A 460 -9.34 6.80 26.11
CA ALA A 460 -8.29 6.42 25.18
C ALA A 460 -7.95 4.92 25.28
N ALA A 461 -7.75 4.40 26.49
CA ALA A 461 -7.42 2.99 26.70
C ALA A 461 -8.54 2.04 26.24
N ILE A 462 -9.81 2.39 26.52
CA ILE A 462 -10.96 1.59 26.12
C ILE A 462 -11.16 1.68 24.60
N SER A 463 -11.06 2.86 23.99
CA SER A 463 -11.14 3.03 22.54
C SER A 463 -10.02 2.30 21.82
N ASP A 464 -8.77 2.33 22.32
CA ASP A 464 -7.66 1.58 21.75
C ASP A 464 -7.89 0.07 21.77
N GLU A 465 -8.48 -0.48 22.85
CA GLU A 465 -8.84 -1.90 22.91
C GLU A 465 -10.01 -2.24 21.95
N ILE A 466 -10.98 -1.34 21.82
CA ILE A 466 -12.07 -1.48 20.83
C ILE A 466 -11.52 -1.38 19.40
N TYR A 467 -10.56 -0.48 19.13
CA TYR A 467 -9.88 -0.36 17.82
C TYR A 467 -9.06 -1.59 17.46
N LYS A 468 -8.48 -2.32 18.42
CA LYS A 468 -7.80 -3.60 18.16
C LYS A 468 -8.77 -4.71 17.70
N LEU A 469 -10.05 -4.61 18.07
CA LEU A 469 -11.13 -5.49 17.58
C LEU A 469 -11.67 -5.03 16.23
N GLN A 470 -11.44 -3.78 15.90
CA GLN A 470 -11.81 -3.18 14.62
C GLN A 470 -10.70 -3.35 13.59
#